data_d3cdc898a9f4ea6161b0aec3e2c7167e
#
_entry.id   d3cdc898a9f4ea6161b0aec3e2c7167e
#
_cell.length_a   1.000
_cell.length_b   1.000
_cell.length_c   1.000
_cell.angle_alpha   90.00
_cell.angle_beta   90.00
_cell.angle_gamma   90.00
#
_symmetry.space_group_name_H-M   'P 1'
#
loop_
_entity.id
_entity.type
_entity.pdbx_description
1 polymer ?
#
loop_
_entity_poly.entity_id
_entity_poly.type
_entity_poly.pdbx_seq_one_letter_code
_entity_poly.pdbx_strand_id
1 'polypeptide(L)'
;MQHAEAMGKKLLIPVDLTVAAAIEQPETAQTVGVDAVPADKMALDIGPETVKLYQQAVSDAKTVIWNGPMGVFEVDVFAVGTASVAQAVANSGAYSIVGGGDSVASIEKAGLNDIIDHISTGGGASLEFLEG
;
A
#
# COMPACT_ATOMS: atom_id res chain seq x y z
N MET A 1 4.98 -16.92 -5.68
CA MET A 1 6.37 -16.42 -5.71
C MET A 1 7.20 -17.07 -6.79
N GLN A 2 7.33 -18.40 -6.82
CA GLN A 2 8.13 -19.12 -7.81
C GLN A 2 7.79 -18.78 -9.27
N HIS A 3 6.51 -18.61 -9.59
CA HIS A 3 6.09 -18.27 -10.96
C HIS A 3 6.59 -16.88 -11.39
N ALA A 4 6.54 -15.89 -10.48
CA ALA A 4 7.04 -14.55 -10.76
C ALA A 4 8.56 -14.55 -10.96
N GLU A 5 9.30 -15.30 -10.14
CA GLU A 5 10.75 -15.47 -10.27
C GLU A 5 11.11 -16.13 -11.60
N ALA A 6 10.39 -17.18 -11.98
CA ALA A 6 10.61 -17.88 -13.25
C ALA A 6 10.38 -16.98 -14.46
N MET A 7 9.51 -15.98 -14.36
CA MET A 7 9.23 -15.00 -15.41
C MET A 7 10.15 -13.77 -15.35
N GLY A 8 11.09 -13.72 -14.42
CA GLY A 8 11.95 -12.56 -14.21
C GLY A 8 11.22 -11.33 -13.65
N LYS A 9 10.07 -11.54 -13.00
CA LYS A 9 9.28 -10.47 -12.39
C LYS A 9 9.68 -10.26 -10.93
N LYS A 10 9.76 -9.02 -10.52
CA LYS A 10 10.08 -8.63 -9.16
C LYS A 10 8.81 -8.62 -8.31
N LEU A 11 8.79 -9.43 -7.25
CA LEU A 11 7.73 -9.46 -6.27
C LEU A 11 8.27 -8.89 -4.96
N LEU A 12 7.68 -7.78 -4.48
CA LEU A 12 8.07 -7.13 -3.24
C LEU A 12 7.03 -7.46 -2.17
N ILE A 13 7.53 -8.00 -1.06
CA ILE A 13 6.71 -8.26 0.13
C ILE A 13 7.21 -7.37 1.28
N PRO A 14 6.35 -7.07 2.28
CA PRO A 14 6.79 -6.29 3.44
C PRO A 14 7.97 -6.92 4.17
N VAL A 15 8.86 -6.07 4.68
CA VAL A 15 10.02 -6.48 5.51
C VAL A 15 9.84 -6.05 6.97
N ASP A 16 9.01 -5.05 7.22
CA ASP A 16 8.63 -4.59 8.55
C ASP A 16 7.14 -4.20 8.57
N LEU A 17 6.57 -4.16 9.75
CA LEU A 17 5.15 -3.91 9.96
C LEU A 17 4.96 -2.96 11.14
N THR A 18 3.90 -2.18 11.09
CA THR A 18 3.37 -1.46 12.24
C THR A 18 2.29 -2.33 12.86
N VAL A 19 2.49 -2.73 14.10
CA VAL A 19 1.61 -3.63 14.84
C VAL A 19 1.05 -2.94 16.07
N ALA A 20 -0.12 -3.36 16.53
CA ALA A 20 -0.72 -2.89 17.77
C ALA A 20 -1.56 -3.99 18.40
N ALA A 21 -1.93 -3.80 19.66
CA ALA A 21 -2.78 -4.75 20.38
C ALA A 21 -4.19 -4.85 19.77
N ALA A 22 -4.73 -3.72 19.31
CA ALA A 22 -6.02 -3.64 18.61
C ALA A 22 -6.07 -2.35 17.78
N ILE A 23 -7.00 -2.29 16.82
CA ILE A 23 -7.25 -1.09 16.00
C ILE A 23 -7.64 0.09 16.88
N GLU A 24 -8.41 -0.17 17.92
CA GLU A 24 -8.90 0.83 18.87
C GLU A 24 -7.84 1.29 19.91
N GLN A 25 -6.64 0.70 19.85
CA GLN A 25 -5.53 1.01 20.77
C GLN A 25 -4.29 1.48 20.01
N PRO A 26 -4.37 2.58 19.27
CA PRO A 26 -3.25 3.08 18.47
C PRO A 26 -2.03 3.48 19.31
N GLU A 27 -2.21 3.79 20.60
CA GLU A 27 -1.14 4.09 21.54
C GLU A 27 -0.22 2.89 21.78
N THR A 28 -0.65 1.67 21.46
CA THR A 28 0.16 0.45 21.56
C THR A 28 0.97 0.15 20.30
N ALA A 29 0.90 1.04 19.30
CA ALA A 29 1.58 0.83 18.02
C ALA A 29 3.10 0.75 18.17
N GLN A 30 3.69 -0.21 17.48
CA GLN A 30 5.15 -0.35 17.38
C GLN A 30 5.54 -0.90 16.02
N THR A 31 6.75 -0.59 15.59
CA THR A 31 7.32 -1.13 14.35
C THR A 31 8.16 -2.36 14.68
N VAL A 32 7.92 -3.45 13.95
CA VAL A 32 8.66 -4.70 14.11
C VAL A 32 9.01 -5.28 12.74
N GLY A 33 10.06 -6.10 12.67
CA GLY A 33 10.32 -6.91 11.48
C GLY A 33 9.23 -7.95 11.29
N VAL A 34 9.04 -8.42 10.06
CA VAL A 34 7.99 -9.42 9.74
C VAL A 34 8.15 -10.73 10.52
N ASP A 35 9.38 -11.05 10.93
CA ASP A 35 9.70 -12.25 11.69
C ASP A 35 9.56 -12.05 13.21
N ALA A 36 9.23 -10.85 13.65
CA ALA A 36 9.22 -10.47 15.07
C ALA A 36 7.86 -9.95 15.55
N VAL A 37 6.78 -10.31 14.87
CA VAL A 37 5.42 -9.91 15.27
C VAL A 37 5.03 -10.63 16.57
N PRO A 38 4.75 -9.91 17.68
CA PRO A 38 4.30 -10.52 18.91
C PRO A 38 2.95 -11.24 18.72
N ALA A 39 2.78 -12.37 19.43
CA ALA A 39 1.56 -13.19 19.32
C ALA A 39 0.29 -12.47 19.77
N ASP A 40 0.42 -11.47 20.66
CA ASP A 40 -0.68 -10.67 21.19
C ASP A 40 -0.95 -9.38 20.41
N LYS A 41 -0.28 -9.20 19.26
CA LYS A 41 -0.45 -8.03 18.41
C LYS A 41 -0.83 -8.39 16.98
N MET A 42 -1.49 -7.46 16.30
CA MET A 42 -1.90 -7.60 14.92
C MET A 42 -1.19 -6.59 14.03
N ALA A 43 -0.90 -6.98 12.80
CA ALA A 43 -0.33 -6.10 11.80
C ALA A 43 -1.43 -5.19 11.23
N LEU A 44 -1.24 -3.89 11.34
CA LEU A 44 -2.23 -2.89 10.96
C LEU A 44 -1.73 -1.90 9.88
N ASP A 45 -0.43 -1.88 9.62
CA ASP A 45 0.17 -1.11 8.52
C ASP A 45 1.54 -1.70 8.17
N ILE A 46 2.10 -1.25 7.06
CA ILE A 46 3.50 -1.54 6.71
C ILE A 46 4.42 -0.62 7.52
N GLY A 47 5.66 -1.08 7.73
CA GLY A 47 6.65 -0.29 8.44
C GLY A 47 7.44 0.65 7.53
N PRO A 48 8.31 1.50 8.11
CA PRO A 48 9.05 2.52 7.36
C PRO A 48 10.06 1.94 6.35
N GLU A 49 10.66 0.81 6.61
CA GLU A 49 11.58 0.17 5.65
C GLU A 49 10.82 -0.38 4.45
N THR A 50 9.63 -0.94 4.66
CA THR A 50 8.73 -1.37 3.59
C THR A 50 8.27 -0.19 2.75
N VAL A 51 7.95 0.93 3.37
CA VAL A 51 7.59 2.17 2.68
C VAL A 51 8.72 2.59 1.72
N LYS A 52 9.97 2.58 2.18
CA LYS A 52 11.13 2.93 1.34
C LYS A 52 11.26 2.01 0.13
N LEU A 53 11.10 0.69 0.34
CA LEU A 53 11.15 -0.29 -0.76
C LEU A 53 10.08 -0.01 -1.81
N TYR A 54 8.87 0.26 -1.38
CA TYR A 54 7.74 0.51 -2.28
C TYR A 54 7.87 1.86 -2.98
N GLN A 55 8.33 2.89 -2.28
CA GLN A 55 8.63 4.19 -2.88
C GLN A 55 9.69 4.08 -3.97
N GLN A 56 10.74 3.31 -3.73
CA GLN A 56 11.79 3.05 -4.71
C GLN A 56 11.23 2.36 -5.97
N ALA A 57 10.43 1.32 -5.79
CA ALA A 57 9.82 0.59 -6.89
C ALA A 57 8.89 1.48 -7.71
N VAL A 58 8.09 2.31 -7.05
CA VAL A 58 7.16 3.24 -7.69
C VAL A 58 7.91 4.32 -8.45
N SER A 59 9.03 4.83 -7.91
CA SER A 59 9.81 5.88 -8.58
C SER A 59 10.38 5.45 -9.94
N ASP A 60 10.62 4.16 -10.10
CA ASP A 60 11.16 3.58 -11.34
C ASP A 60 10.07 3.16 -12.33
N ALA A 61 8.80 3.22 -11.94
CA ALA A 61 7.69 2.76 -12.75
C ALA A 61 7.25 3.81 -13.78
N LYS A 62 6.78 3.34 -14.93
CA LYS A 62 6.13 4.17 -15.95
C LYS A 62 4.61 4.17 -15.81
N THR A 63 4.07 3.05 -15.34
CA THR A 63 2.64 2.87 -15.05
C THR A 63 2.50 2.21 -13.71
N VAL A 64 1.60 2.73 -12.89
CA VAL A 64 1.28 2.16 -11.57
C VAL A 64 -0.20 1.84 -11.51
N ILE A 65 -0.50 0.61 -11.12
CA ILE A 65 -1.87 0.19 -10.83
C ILE A 65 -1.92 -0.14 -9.35
N TRP A 66 -2.73 0.59 -8.61
CA TRP A 66 -2.87 0.43 -7.17
C TRP A 66 -4.27 -0.06 -6.81
N ASN A 67 -4.34 -1.21 -6.16
CA ASN A 67 -5.59 -1.80 -5.72
C ASN A 67 -5.46 -2.28 -4.27
N GLY A 68 -5.99 -1.52 -3.34
CA GLY A 68 -6.01 -1.78 -1.91
C GLY A 68 -5.05 -0.89 -1.12
N PRO A 69 -5.49 -0.39 0.06
CA PRO A 69 -4.62 0.36 0.96
C PRO A 69 -3.56 -0.55 1.59
N MET A 70 -2.50 0.07 2.13
CA MET A 70 -1.40 -0.67 2.78
C MET A 70 -1.76 -1.12 4.19
N GLY A 71 -2.61 -0.37 4.88
CA GLY A 71 -3.01 -0.62 6.26
C GLY A 71 -4.40 -0.09 6.57
N VAL A 72 -4.70 0.02 7.85
CA VAL A 72 -5.99 0.54 8.34
C VAL A 72 -5.97 2.07 8.26
N PHE A 73 -6.19 2.59 7.05
CA PHE A 73 -6.03 4.02 6.73
C PHE A 73 -7.05 4.92 7.46
N GLU A 74 -8.12 4.38 8.00
CA GLU A 74 -9.12 5.13 8.78
C GLU A 74 -8.55 5.65 10.10
N VAL A 75 -7.51 5.01 10.63
CA VAL A 75 -6.81 5.41 11.85
C VAL A 75 -5.47 6.03 11.48
N ASP A 76 -5.22 7.27 11.86
CA ASP A 76 -4.06 8.04 11.41
C ASP A 76 -2.72 7.35 11.67
N VAL A 77 -2.57 6.69 12.82
CA VAL A 77 -1.34 5.95 13.17
C VAL A 77 -1.07 4.80 12.20
N PHE A 78 -2.11 4.18 11.66
CA PHE A 78 -2.03 3.06 10.72
C PHE A 78 -2.24 3.48 9.26
N ALA A 79 -2.33 4.78 9.00
CA ALA A 79 -2.48 5.35 7.67
C ALA A 79 -1.15 5.79 7.03
N VAL A 80 -0.07 5.76 7.78
CA VAL A 80 1.24 6.28 7.35
C VAL A 80 1.75 5.58 6.09
N GLY A 81 1.66 4.24 6.06
CA GLY A 81 2.09 3.45 4.90
C GLY A 81 1.29 3.79 3.66
N THR A 82 -0.03 3.82 3.78
CA THR A 82 -0.93 4.15 2.68
C THR A 82 -0.68 5.57 2.15
N ALA A 83 -0.59 6.56 3.02
CA ALA A 83 -0.32 7.94 2.65
C ALA A 83 1.04 8.10 1.97
N SER A 84 2.07 7.43 2.49
CA SER A 84 3.43 7.49 1.95
C SER A 84 3.51 6.88 0.55
N VAL A 85 2.86 5.74 0.32
CA VAL A 85 2.81 5.10 -1.00
C VAL A 85 1.99 5.95 -1.97
N ALA A 86 0.85 6.50 -1.54
CA ALA A 86 0.04 7.42 -2.34
C ALA A 86 0.84 8.63 -2.81
N GLN A 87 1.60 9.24 -1.91
CA GLN A 87 2.45 10.38 -2.22
C GLN A 87 3.57 9.98 -3.21
N ALA A 88 4.14 8.81 -3.06
CA ALA A 88 5.15 8.30 -3.98
C ALA A 88 4.57 8.11 -5.40
N VAL A 89 3.37 7.56 -5.50
CA VAL A 89 2.68 7.40 -6.79
C VAL A 89 2.42 8.76 -7.42
N ALA A 90 1.92 9.72 -6.64
CA ALA A 90 1.65 11.09 -7.12
C ALA A 90 2.91 11.79 -7.64
N ASN A 91 4.05 11.57 -6.97
CA ASN A 91 5.33 12.23 -7.30
C ASN A 91 6.14 11.48 -8.37
N SER A 92 5.77 10.26 -8.73
CA SER A 92 6.58 9.40 -9.62
C SER A 92 6.61 9.86 -11.08
N GLY A 93 5.63 10.63 -11.52
CA GLY A 93 5.44 10.93 -12.93
C GLY A 93 4.90 9.77 -13.76
N ALA A 94 4.66 8.61 -13.15
CA ALA A 94 4.05 7.45 -13.80
C ALA A 94 2.57 7.72 -14.11
N TYR A 95 2.06 7.05 -15.14
CA TYR A 95 0.63 7.00 -15.35
C TYR A 95 0.00 6.15 -14.24
N SER A 96 -0.88 6.75 -13.46
CA SER A 96 -1.41 6.12 -12.24
C SER A 96 -2.88 5.76 -12.36
N ILE A 97 -3.20 4.52 -12.01
CA ILE A 97 -4.56 3.99 -11.97
C ILE A 97 -4.80 3.48 -10.56
N VAL A 98 -5.87 3.96 -9.93
CA VAL A 98 -6.29 3.51 -8.60
C VAL A 98 -7.63 2.80 -8.72
N GLY A 99 -7.71 1.57 -8.25
CA GLY A 99 -8.92 0.76 -8.27
C GLY A 99 -9.36 0.32 -6.88
N GLY A 100 -10.69 0.24 -6.70
CA GLY A 100 -11.30 -0.19 -5.46
C GLY A 100 -11.73 0.96 -4.54
N GLY A 101 -12.89 0.78 -3.88
CA GLY A 101 -13.48 1.82 -3.04
C GLY A 101 -12.58 2.28 -1.89
N ASP A 102 -11.91 1.35 -1.21
CA ASP A 102 -11.00 1.68 -0.11
C ASP A 102 -9.75 2.41 -0.60
N SER A 103 -9.23 2.04 -1.76
CA SER A 103 -8.09 2.73 -2.37
C SER A 103 -8.47 4.17 -2.74
N VAL A 104 -9.64 4.35 -3.32
CA VAL A 104 -10.18 5.69 -3.66
C VAL A 104 -10.35 6.53 -2.40
N ALA A 105 -10.95 5.98 -1.35
CA ALA A 105 -11.12 6.67 -0.07
C ALA A 105 -9.76 7.06 0.55
N SER A 106 -8.75 6.20 0.41
CA SER A 106 -7.38 6.49 0.88
C SER A 106 -6.77 7.68 0.15
N ILE A 107 -6.94 7.74 -1.17
CA ILE A 107 -6.46 8.84 -2.01
C ILE A 107 -7.18 10.15 -1.65
N GLU A 108 -8.49 10.10 -1.43
CA GLU A 108 -9.28 11.24 -0.99
C GLU A 108 -8.82 11.78 0.36
N LYS A 109 -8.61 10.89 1.32
CA LYS A 109 -8.09 11.25 2.65
C LYS A 109 -6.71 11.91 2.56
N ALA A 110 -5.87 11.46 1.64
CA ALA A 110 -4.54 12.03 1.41
C ALA A 110 -4.57 13.33 0.61
N GLY A 111 -5.71 13.71 0.03
CA GLY A 111 -5.84 14.92 -0.79
C GLY A 111 -5.14 14.83 -2.16
N LEU A 112 -5.03 13.64 -2.72
CA LEU A 112 -4.27 13.38 -3.94
C LEU A 112 -5.13 13.04 -5.17
N ASN A 113 -6.44 13.22 -5.10
CA ASN A 113 -7.38 12.88 -6.18
C ASN A 113 -7.01 13.49 -7.52
N ASP A 114 -6.60 14.75 -7.52
CA ASP A 114 -6.32 15.51 -8.75
C ASP A 114 -5.00 15.10 -9.42
N ILE A 115 -4.16 14.34 -8.70
CA ILE A 115 -2.84 13.93 -9.19
C ILE A 115 -2.88 12.53 -9.80
N ILE A 116 -3.86 11.71 -9.42
CA ILE A 116 -4.04 10.37 -9.97
C ILE A 116 -4.71 10.46 -11.35
N ASP A 117 -4.14 9.79 -12.34
CA ASP A 117 -4.60 9.89 -13.73
C ASP A 117 -5.95 9.22 -13.98
N HIS A 118 -6.19 8.06 -13.33
CA HIS A 118 -7.44 7.35 -13.47
C HIS A 118 -7.88 6.72 -12.15
N ILE A 119 -9.13 6.94 -11.78
CA ILE A 119 -9.74 6.38 -10.56
C ILE A 119 -10.92 5.49 -10.97
N SER A 120 -10.89 4.24 -10.50
CA SER A 120 -11.97 3.27 -10.72
C SER A 120 -12.48 2.75 -9.37
N THR A 121 -13.79 2.76 -9.18
CA THR A 121 -14.41 2.19 -7.98
C THR A 121 -14.54 0.66 -8.06
N GLY A 122 -14.35 0.06 -9.23
CA GLY A 122 -14.46 -1.38 -9.46
C GLY A 122 -13.11 -2.10 -9.38
N GLY A 123 -12.52 -2.25 -8.18
CA GLY A 123 -11.22 -2.89 -8.01
C GLY A 123 -11.14 -4.31 -8.54
N GLY A 124 -12.11 -5.16 -8.18
CA GLY A 124 -12.21 -6.55 -8.67
C GLY A 124 -12.36 -6.63 -10.18
N ALA A 125 -13.23 -5.81 -10.75
CA ALA A 125 -13.44 -5.75 -12.20
C ALA A 125 -12.18 -5.27 -12.94
N SER A 126 -11.43 -4.34 -12.35
CA SER A 126 -10.16 -3.87 -12.90
C SER A 126 -9.13 -5.00 -12.95
N LEU A 127 -9.02 -5.79 -11.89
CA LEU A 127 -8.12 -6.94 -11.83
C LEU A 127 -8.52 -8.01 -12.86
N GLU A 128 -9.79 -8.34 -12.96
CA GLU A 128 -10.29 -9.28 -13.98
C GLU A 128 -9.96 -8.81 -15.39
N PHE A 129 -10.13 -7.53 -15.66
CA PHE A 129 -9.79 -6.94 -16.96
C PHE A 129 -8.27 -7.13 -17.29
N LEU A 130 -7.40 -6.98 -16.27
CA LEU A 130 -5.96 -7.15 -16.45
C LEU A 130 -5.54 -8.60 -16.67
N GLU A 131 -6.28 -9.54 -16.15
CA GLU A 131 -6.05 -10.97 -16.35
C GLU A 131 -6.35 -11.42 -17.79
N GLY A 132 -7.16 -10.67 -18.52
CA GLY A 132 -7.64 -11.01 -19.87
C GLY A 132 -8.95 -11.78 -19.83
#